data_38653437b6569822c1f4b72bf5f989fc
#
_entry.id   38653437b6569822c1f4b72bf5f989fc
#
_cell.length_a   1.000
_cell.length_b   1.000
_cell.length_c   1.000
_cell.angle_alpha   90.00
_cell.angle_beta   90.00
_cell.angle_gamma   90.00
#
_symmetry.space_group_name_H-M   'P 1'
#
loop_
_entity.id
_entity.type
_entity.pdbx_description
1 polymer ?
#
loop_
_entity_poly.entity_id
_entity_poly.type
_entity_poly.pdbx_seq_one_letter_code
_entity_poly.pdbx_strand_id
1 'polypeptide(L)'
;MIEDNAIKQTPRERVDTRIISPHVLEEDVGSDQLRPLRFEEFIGQSSLCSRLKIFIQAANQRRESLDHVLLSGPPGLGKTTFAKIISNEMASGFVVTSGPAIERQGDLAAILTNLAPRDVLFIDEIHRLKLPVEEILYSAMEDYKLDIVVGKGPDARTLRIDLPPFTLVGATTKSGLLSAPLRDRFGISGVFEYYNNEELSQVLRRSATILKMELDYDASLELASRSRGTPRIANRLLRRVRDVIQVEGKSKIDFLSAQSALDTLLVNERGLEPLDLKILKILNDTEDFRPVGLSTIAISIGEDEETIAEVCEPYLIQLGFIERTPQGRKITLQGSKDRKSTRLNSSHSSVSRMP
;
A
#
# COMPACT_ATOMS: atom_id res chain seq x y z
N MET A 1 -39.86 37.16 6.70
CA MET A 1 -38.76 36.46 7.32
C MET A 1 -38.64 35.13 6.59
N ILE A 2 -37.72 35.04 5.67
CA ILE A 2 -37.41 33.82 4.92
C ILE A 2 -36.05 33.40 5.45
N GLU A 3 -36.02 32.29 6.21
CA GLU A 3 -34.77 31.71 6.72
C GLU A 3 -34.05 31.01 5.57
N ASP A 4 -32.89 31.55 5.23
CA ASP A 4 -31.91 30.94 4.32
C ASP A 4 -31.24 29.71 5.04
N ASN A 5 -31.73 28.53 4.69
CA ASN A 5 -31.07 27.27 5.03
C ASN A 5 -29.88 27.04 4.09
N ALA A 6 -28.75 27.64 4.43
CA ALA A 6 -27.48 27.33 3.79
C ALA A 6 -27.06 25.89 4.14
N ILE A 7 -27.36 24.95 3.26
CA ILE A 7 -26.84 23.59 3.30
C ILE A 7 -25.31 23.68 3.20
N LYS A 8 -24.62 23.50 4.32
CA LYS A 8 -23.16 23.27 4.35
C LYS A 8 -22.88 21.99 3.56
N GLN A 9 -22.46 22.15 2.31
CA GLN A 9 -21.89 21.04 1.53
C GLN A 9 -20.57 20.67 2.21
N THR A 10 -20.55 19.52 2.88
CA THR A 10 -19.29 18.82 3.23
C THR A 10 -18.49 18.59 1.94
N PRO A 11 -17.16 18.85 1.96
CA PRO A 11 -16.33 18.54 0.80
C PRO A 11 -16.50 17.05 0.49
N ARG A 12 -16.99 16.73 -0.71
CA ARG A 12 -16.97 15.35 -1.19
C ARG A 12 -15.51 14.96 -1.30
N GLU A 13 -15.07 14.02 -0.50
CA GLU A 13 -13.78 13.34 -0.70
C GLU A 13 -13.74 12.87 -2.16
N ARG A 14 -12.78 13.38 -2.92
CA ARG A 14 -12.58 12.91 -4.29
C ARG A 14 -12.02 11.51 -4.20
N VAL A 15 -12.80 10.52 -4.60
CA VAL A 15 -12.35 9.14 -4.71
C VAL A 15 -11.21 9.10 -5.73
N ASP A 16 -10.05 8.59 -5.32
CA ASP A 16 -8.92 8.39 -6.22
C ASP A 16 -9.27 7.27 -7.22
N THR A 17 -9.48 7.64 -8.48
CA THR A 17 -9.85 6.72 -9.55
C THR A 17 -8.66 6.26 -10.40
N ARG A 18 -7.43 6.63 -10.03
CA ARG A 18 -6.24 6.29 -10.80
C ARG A 18 -5.90 4.82 -10.68
N ILE A 19 -5.68 4.17 -11.82
CA ILE A 19 -5.45 2.73 -11.90
C ILE A 19 -4.17 2.31 -11.16
N ILE A 20 -3.13 3.13 -11.21
CA ILE A 20 -1.84 2.82 -10.57
C ILE A 20 -1.58 3.62 -9.28
N SER A 21 -2.65 4.00 -8.58
CA SER A 21 -2.54 4.56 -7.24
C SER A 21 -2.01 3.52 -6.23
N PRO A 22 -1.07 3.87 -5.34
CA PRO A 22 -0.62 2.99 -4.27
C PRO A 22 -1.66 2.83 -3.15
N HIS A 23 -2.65 3.72 -3.08
CA HIS A 23 -3.72 3.67 -2.09
C HIS A 23 -4.77 2.61 -2.42
N VAL A 24 -5.55 2.22 -1.41
CA VAL A 24 -6.70 1.32 -1.60
C VAL A 24 -7.78 2.09 -2.32
N LEU A 25 -8.25 1.57 -3.45
CA LEU A 25 -9.40 2.09 -4.19
C LEU A 25 -10.63 1.21 -3.91
N GLU A 26 -11.82 1.73 -4.20
CA GLU A 26 -13.06 0.95 -4.10
C GLU A 26 -13.00 -0.35 -4.91
N GLU A 27 -12.26 -0.35 -6.01
CA GLU A 27 -12.04 -1.52 -6.86
C GLU A 27 -11.22 -2.63 -6.19
N ASP A 28 -10.45 -2.31 -5.15
CA ASP A 28 -9.70 -3.28 -4.37
C ASP A 28 -10.59 -4.00 -3.36
N VAL A 29 -11.77 -3.46 -3.08
CA VAL A 29 -12.80 -4.10 -2.25
C VAL A 29 -13.33 -5.32 -3.00
N GLY A 30 -13.25 -6.51 -2.36
CA GLY A 30 -13.58 -7.77 -3.01
C GLY A 30 -12.42 -8.48 -3.71
N SER A 31 -11.20 -7.91 -3.69
CA SER A 31 -9.99 -8.59 -4.16
C SER A 31 -9.45 -9.66 -3.18
N ASP A 32 -10.17 -9.93 -2.10
CA ASP A 32 -9.75 -10.90 -1.09
C ASP A 32 -9.54 -12.32 -1.66
N GLN A 33 -10.27 -12.67 -2.71
CA GLN A 33 -10.10 -13.95 -3.41
C GLN A 33 -8.71 -14.11 -4.04
N LEU A 34 -8.04 -13.01 -4.39
CA LEU A 34 -6.70 -13.04 -4.98
C LEU A 34 -5.60 -13.12 -3.93
N ARG A 35 -5.92 -12.89 -2.65
CA ARG A 35 -4.92 -12.90 -1.59
C ARG A 35 -4.48 -14.32 -1.26
N PRO A 36 -3.17 -14.57 -1.16
CA PRO A 36 -2.67 -15.84 -0.66
C PRO A 36 -3.06 -16.04 0.80
N LEU A 37 -3.35 -17.29 1.17
CA LEU A 37 -3.75 -17.69 2.52
C LEU A 37 -2.62 -18.37 3.29
N ARG A 38 -1.56 -18.83 2.60
CA ARG A 38 -0.41 -19.54 3.16
C ARG A 38 0.89 -19.00 2.60
N PHE A 39 2.00 -19.24 3.29
CA PHE A 39 3.33 -18.83 2.81
C PHE A 39 3.76 -19.51 1.50
N GLU A 40 3.25 -20.71 1.20
CA GLU A 40 3.54 -21.41 -0.06
C GLU A 40 2.96 -20.69 -1.29
N GLU A 41 1.88 -19.94 -1.07
CA GLU A 41 1.21 -19.17 -2.12
C GLU A 41 1.75 -17.74 -2.23
N PHE A 42 2.51 -17.29 -1.21
CA PHE A 42 3.02 -15.93 -1.14
C PHE A 42 4.30 -15.81 -1.97
N ILE A 43 4.22 -15.09 -3.06
CA ILE A 43 5.32 -14.86 -3.99
C ILE A 43 6.13 -13.65 -3.51
N GLY A 44 7.47 -13.73 -3.62
CA GLY A 44 8.39 -12.69 -3.18
C GLY A 44 8.68 -12.71 -1.67
N GLN A 45 9.48 -11.76 -1.20
CA GLN A 45 9.90 -11.60 0.21
C GLN A 45 10.49 -12.90 0.83
N SER A 46 11.18 -13.71 0.05
CA SER A 46 11.58 -15.10 0.38
C SER A 46 12.35 -15.22 1.70
N SER A 47 13.26 -14.28 1.98
CA SER A 47 14.03 -14.24 3.23
C SER A 47 13.13 -14.04 4.45
N LEU A 48 12.17 -13.12 4.37
CA LEU A 48 11.22 -12.86 5.44
C LEU A 48 10.28 -14.05 5.67
N CYS A 49 9.75 -14.63 4.58
CA CYS A 49 8.91 -15.83 4.63
C CYS A 49 9.65 -16.98 5.34
N SER A 50 10.89 -17.25 4.95
CA SER A 50 11.68 -18.36 5.53
C SER A 50 11.92 -18.17 7.02
N ARG A 51 12.28 -16.97 7.47
CA ARG A 51 12.47 -16.66 8.89
C ARG A 51 11.18 -16.82 9.70
N LEU A 52 10.06 -16.27 9.20
CA LEU A 52 8.80 -16.34 9.92
C LEU A 52 8.22 -17.75 9.99
N LYS A 53 8.41 -18.58 8.97
CA LYS A 53 8.06 -20.01 9.03
C LYS A 53 8.73 -20.70 10.21
N ILE A 54 10.02 -20.46 10.45
CA ILE A 54 10.76 -21.04 11.58
C ILE A 54 10.17 -20.56 12.90
N PHE A 55 9.93 -19.26 13.07
CA PHE A 55 9.43 -18.70 14.32
C PHE A 55 8.00 -19.16 14.62
N ILE A 56 7.13 -19.21 13.62
CA ILE A 56 5.76 -19.71 13.75
C ILE A 56 5.76 -21.20 14.10
N GLN A 57 6.60 -22.02 13.45
CA GLN A 57 6.71 -23.42 13.76
C GLN A 57 7.16 -23.64 15.21
N ALA A 58 8.15 -22.87 15.67
CA ALA A 58 8.63 -22.95 17.05
C ALA A 58 7.55 -22.52 18.07
N ALA A 59 6.84 -21.42 17.82
CA ALA A 59 5.73 -20.96 18.66
C ALA A 59 4.59 -21.99 18.72
N ASN A 60 4.25 -22.60 17.59
CA ASN A 60 3.23 -23.65 17.53
C ASN A 60 3.62 -24.91 18.32
N GLN A 61 4.90 -25.34 18.25
CA GLN A 61 5.41 -26.48 19.04
C GLN A 61 5.29 -26.23 20.54
N ARG A 62 5.58 -24.99 20.99
CA ARG A 62 5.46 -24.60 22.40
C ARG A 62 4.03 -24.26 22.82
N ARG A 63 3.11 -24.12 21.85
CA ARG A 63 1.73 -23.63 22.04
C ARG A 63 1.66 -22.20 22.61
N GLU A 64 2.63 -21.39 22.25
CA GLU A 64 2.74 -19.97 22.66
C GLU A 64 2.26 -19.04 21.55
N SER A 65 2.01 -17.76 21.91
CA SER A 65 1.88 -16.69 20.91
C SER A 65 3.23 -16.46 20.21
N LEU A 66 3.19 -16.00 18.97
CA LEU A 66 4.39 -15.52 18.28
C LEU A 66 4.82 -14.19 18.89
N ASP A 67 6.12 -13.92 18.90
CA ASP A 67 6.63 -12.58 19.23
C ASP A 67 5.99 -11.53 18.33
N HIS A 68 5.89 -10.29 18.85
CA HIS A 68 5.31 -9.19 18.10
C HIS A 68 6.11 -8.89 16.83
N VAL A 69 5.42 -8.63 15.73
CA VAL A 69 5.99 -8.47 14.38
C VAL A 69 5.76 -7.05 13.86
N LEU A 70 6.82 -6.37 13.44
CA LEU A 70 6.75 -5.09 12.73
C LEU A 70 7.01 -5.29 11.24
N LEU A 71 6.05 -4.94 10.40
CA LEU A 71 6.15 -4.97 8.95
C LEU A 71 6.27 -3.55 8.40
N SER A 72 7.39 -3.23 7.77
CA SER A 72 7.64 -1.91 7.19
C SER A 72 7.84 -2.00 5.69
N GLY A 73 7.58 -0.91 4.98
CA GLY A 73 7.82 -0.79 3.53
C GLY A 73 6.70 -0.08 2.79
N PRO A 74 6.90 0.20 1.50
CA PRO A 74 5.94 0.90 0.64
C PRO A 74 4.53 0.31 0.66
N PRO A 75 3.49 1.10 0.32
CA PRO A 75 2.11 0.60 0.24
C PRO A 75 1.96 -0.40 -0.91
N GLY A 76 0.96 -1.29 -0.80
CA GLY A 76 0.62 -2.23 -1.89
C GLY A 76 1.50 -3.48 -2.01
N LEU A 77 2.48 -3.69 -1.12
CA LEU A 77 3.40 -4.83 -1.14
C LEU A 77 2.88 -6.09 -0.41
N GLY A 78 1.70 -6.03 0.20
CA GLY A 78 1.07 -7.21 0.80
C GLY A 78 1.26 -7.36 2.31
N LYS A 79 1.63 -6.30 3.07
CA LYS A 79 1.79 -6.35 4.54
C LYS A 79 0.57 -6.90 5.27
N THR A 80 -0.64 -6.43 4.93
CA THR A 80 -1.90 -6.91 5.50
C THR A 80 -2.16 -8.40 5.16
N THR A 81 -1.88 -8.79 3.92
CA THR A 81 -1.98 -10.20 3.49
C THR A 81 -1.02 -11.08 4.28
N PHE A 82 0.20 -10.61 4.48
CA PHE A 82 1.22 -11.32 5.23
C PHE A 82 0.82 -11.51 6.70
N ALA A 83 0.25 -10.48 7.34
CA ALA A 83 -0.30 -10.58 8.70
C ALA A 83 -1.44 -11.63 8.78
N LYS A 84 -2.30 -11.69 7.76
CA LYS A 84 -3.35 -12.71 7.68
C LYS A 84 -2.77 -14.12 7.54
N ILE A 85 -1.70 -14.28 6.74
CA ILE A 85 -0.99 -15.57 6.63
C ILE A 85 -0.43 -15.99 7.98
N ILE A 86 0.20 -15.08 8.74
CA ILE A 86 0.69 -15.37 10.10
C ILE A 86 -0.44 -15.95 10.97
N SER A 87 -1.61 -15.30 10.99
CA SER A 87 -2.76 -15.80 11.75
C SER A 87 -3.22 -17.19 11.28
N ASN A 88 -3.29 -17.43 9.97
CA ASN A 88 -3.68 -18.72 9.42
C ASN A 88 -2.68 -19.82 9.78
N GLU A 89 -1.37 -19.56 9.70
CA GLU A 89 -0.30 -20.51 10.05
C GLU A 89 -0.22 -20.78 11.57
N MET A 90 -0.63 -19.78 12.39
CA MET A 90 -0.78 -19.94 13.83
C MET A 90 -2.09 -20.66 14.23
N ALA A 91 -2.99 -20.88 13.28
CA ALA A 91 -4.36 -21.38 13.51
C ALA A 91 -5.09 -20.55 14.59
N SER A 92 -5.02 -19.24 14.52
CA SER A 92 -5.52 -18.28 15.50
C SER A 92 -6.51 -17.29 14.91
N GLY A 93 -7.24 -16.56 15.76
CA GLY A 93 -8.10 -15.47 15.35
C GLY A 93 -7.31 -14.32 14.72
N PHE A 94 -7.96 -13.52 13.87
CA PHE A 94 -7.36 -12.37 13.21
C PHE A 94 -8.24 -11.13 13.40
N VAL A 95 -7.76 -10.20 14.21
CA VAL A 95 -8.42 -8.92 14.48
C VAL A 95 -7.67 -7.83 13.71
N VAL A 96 -8.40 -7.03 12.93
CA VAL A 96 -7.83 -5.99 12.06
C VAL A 96 -8.31 -4.63 12.51
N THR A 97 -7.38 -3.70 12.64
CA THR A 97 -7.66 -2.28 12.85
C THR A 97 -6.58 -1.42 12.18
N SER A 98 -6.66 -0.12 12.32
CA SER A 98 -5.65 0.82 11.82
C SER A 98 -5.33 1.89 12.86
N GLY A 99 -4.12 2.48 12.77
CA GLY A 99 -3.73 3.58 13.66
C GLY A 99 -4.74 4.72 13.68
N PRO A 100 -5.22 5.22 12.53
CA PRO A 100 -6.24 6.27 12.48
C PRO A 100 -7.59 5.89 13.10
N ALA A 101 -7.97 4.61 13.10
CA ALA A 101 -9.23 4.13 13.66
C ALA A 101 -9.20 4.06 15.21
N ILE A 102 -8.02 4.07 15.81
CA ILE A 102 -7.84 4.06 17.27
C ILE A 102 -7.59 5.48 17.74
N GLU A 103 -8.65 6.19 18.07
CA GLU A 103 -8.55 7.60 18.48
C GLU A 103 -8.21 7.78 19.95
N ARG A 104 -8.66 6.88 20.79
CA ARG A 104 -8.59 6.97 22.26
C ARG A 104 -8.09 5.67 22.87
N GLN A 105 -7.57 5.79 24.09
CA GLN A 105 -7.13 4.64 24.89
C GLN A 105 -8.24 3.59 25.08
N GLY A 106 -9.49 4.02 25.23
CA GLY A 106 -10.64 3.12 25.37
C GLY A 106 -10.93 2.27 24.13
N ASP A 107 -10.64 2.78 22.93
CA ASP A 107 -10.84 2.04 21.69
C ASP A 107 -9.87 0.86 21.61
N LEU A 108 -8.60 1.10 21.94
CA LEU A 108 -7.59 0.05 22.02
C LEU A 108 -7.88 -0.95 23.12
N ALA A 109 -8.30 -0.45 24.31
CA ALA A 109 -8.66 -1.30 25.44
C ALA A 109 -9.79 -2.27 25.08
N ALA A 110 -10.83 -1.79 24.39
CA ALA A 110 -11.95 -2.62 23.94
C ALA A 110 -11.48 -3.71 22.96
N ILE A 111 -10.54 -3.40 22.07
CA ILE A 111 -9.98 -4.41 21.15
C ILE A 111 -9.18 -5.45 21.94
N LEU A 112 -8.25 -5.02 22.81
CA LEU A 112 -7.35 -5.92 23.54
C LEU A 112 -8.09 -6.87 24.48
N THR A 113 -9.13 -6.39 25.17
CA THR A 113 -9.91 -7.22 26.11
C THR A 113 -10.80 -8.27 25.43
N ASN A 114 -11.05 -8.13 24.13
CA ASN A 114 -11.81 -9.10 23.34
C ASN A 114 -10.93 -10.14 22.61
N LEU A 115 -9.60 -10.09 22.74
CA LEU A 115 -8.73 -11.07 22.14
C LEU A 115 -8.81 -12.41 22.88
N ALA A 116 -8.75 -13.50 22.11
CA ALA A 116 -8.53 -14.82 22.64
C ALA A 116 -7.01 -15.15 22.73
N PRO A 117 -6.60 -16.15 23.54
CA PRO A 117 -5.21 -16.57 23.61
C PRO A 117 -4.65 -16.92 22.22
N ARG A 118 -3.47 -16.39 21.90
CA ARG A 118 -2.73 -16.56 20.64
C ARG A 118 -3.33 -15.82 19.43
N ASP A 119 -4.39 -15.03 19.60
CA ASP A 119 -4.92 -14.21 18.51
C ASP A 119 -3.89 -13.27 17.94
N VAL A 120 -4.03 -12.96 16.66
CA VAL A 120 -3.22 -11.96 15.95
C VAL A 120 -4.01 -10.66 15.83
N LEU A 121 -3.53 -9.62 16.49
CA LEU A 121 -4.01 -8.25 16.32
C LEU A 121 -3.16 -7.57 15.24
N PHE A 122 -3.78 -7.16 14.14
CA PHE A 122 -3.13 -6.39 13.09
C PHE A 122 -3.52 -4.92 13.17
N ILE A 123 -2.51 -4.04 13.27
CA ILE A 123 -2.70 -2.58 13.24
C ILE A 123 -2.00 -2.03 12.00
N ASP A 124 -2.78 -1.62 10.99
CA ASP A 124 -2.23 -0.94 9.81
C ASP A 124 -1.91 0.52 10.13
N GLU A 125 -0.93 1.10 9.44
CA GLU A 125 -0.43 2.46 9.66
C GLU A 125 -0.19 2.78 11.16
N ILE A 126 0.45 1.85 11.86
CA ILE A 126 0.67 1.91 13.32
C ILE A 126 1.41 3.19 13.76
N HIS A 127 2.21 3.81 12.87
CA HIS A 127 2.89 5.08 13.12
C HIS A 127 1.93 6.28 13.29
N ARG A 128 0.64 6.10 13.01
CA ARG A 128 -0.40 7.13 13.19
C ARG A 128 -1.11 7.02 14.54
N LEU A 129 -0.72 6.09 15.40
CA LEU A 129 -1.21 6.04 16.77
C LEU A 129 -0.81 7.31 17.52
N LYS A 130 -1.71 7.80 18.36
CA LYS A 130 -1.42 8.92 19.27
C LYS A 130 -0.61 8.42 20.46
N LEU A 131 0.31 9.22 20.96
CA LEU A 131 1.20 8.85 22.07
C LEU A 131 0.48 8.22 23.27
N PRO A 132 -0.66 8.75 23.77
CA PRO A 132 -1.38 8.12 24.88
C PRO A 132 -1.89 6.70 24.58
N VAL A 133 -2.16 6.38 23.30
CA VAL A 133 -2.56 5.05 22.86
C VAL A 133 -1.35 4.12 22.77
N GLU A 134 -0.21 4.62 22.30
CA GLU A 134 1.04 3.86 22.29
C GLU A 134 1.47 3.43 23.69
N GLU A 135 1.33 4.31 24.71
CA GLU A 135 1.71 4.02 26.10
C GLU A 135 0.96 2.80 26.67
N ILE A 136 -0.33 2.68 26.37
CA ILE A 136 -1.12 1.48 26.73
C ILE A 136 -0.59 0.24 26.01
N LEU A 137 -0.25 0.40 24.74
CA LEU A 137 0.24 -0.71 23.93
C LEU A 137 1.56 -1.27 24.48
N TYR A 138 2.41 -0.42 25.09
CA TYR A 138 3.68 -0.87 25.69
C TYR A 138 3.45 -1.94 26.76
N SER A 139 2.59 -1.65 27.77
CA SER A 139 2.28 -2.60 28.83
C SER A 139 1.56 -3.85 28.32
N ALA A 140 0.69 -3.67 27.33
CA ALA A 140 0.00 -4.79 26.70
C ALA A 140 0.95 -5.75 25.94
N MET A 141 2.02 -5.21 25.32
CA MET A 141 3.02 -6.01 24.59
C MET A 141 4.02 -6.69 25.51
N GLU A 142 4.47 -6.04 26.59
CA GLU A 142 5.49 -6.59 27.47
C GLU A 142 4.94 -7.56 28.50
N ASP A 143 3.88 -7.12 29.19
CA ASP A 143 3.36 -7.80 30.40
C ASP A 143 2.02 -8.48 30.18
N TYR A 144 1.41 -8.33 29.00
CA TYR A 144 0.01 -8.71 28.75
C TYR A 144 -0.94 -8.13 29.79
N LYS A 145 -0.75 -6.85 30.11
CA LYS A 145 -1.56 -6.11 31.08
C LYS A 145 -2.01 -4.80 30.49
N LEU A 146 -3.20 -4.38 30.93
CA LEU A 146 -3.81 -3.13 30.54
C LEU A 146 -4.12 -2.31 31.79
N ASP A 147 -3.51 -1.16 31.93
CA ASP A 147 -3.78 -0.23 33.00
C ASP A 147 -4.76 0.87 32.53
N ILE A 148 -5.99 0.87 33.06
CA ILE A 148 -7.03 1.85 32.71
C ILE A 148 -7.28 2.76 33.90
N VAL A 149 -7.19 4.07 33.67
CA VAL A 149 -7.57 5.06 34.67
C VAL A 149 -9.08 5.31 34.62
N VAL A 150 -9.78 4.93 35.69
CA VAL A 150 -11.22 5.11 35.83
C VAL A 150 -11.50 6.23 36.83
N GLY A 151 -12.30 7.20 36.43
CA GLY A 151 -12.61 8.40 37.24
C GLY A 151 -11.85 9.64 36.78
N LYS A 152 -12.10 10.74 37.46
CA LYS A 152 -11.45 12.05 37.22
C LYS A 152 -11.01 12.67 38.54
N GLY A 153 -9.89 13.40 38.50
CA GLY A 153 -9.36 14.13 39.68
C GLY A 153 -8.77 13.21 40.75
N PRO A 154 -8.81 13.60 42.05
CA PRO A 154 -8.15 12.87 43.14
C PRO A 154 -8.70 11.47 43.40
N ASP A 155 -9.93 11.18 42.96
CA ASP A 155 -10.59 9.89 43.12
C ASP A 155 -10.34 8.92 41.94
N ALA A 156 -9.50 9.29 40.97
CA ALA A 156 -9.14 8.44 39.87
C ALA A 156 -8.43 7.19 40.39
N ARG A 157 -8.86 6.02 39.94
CA ARG A 157 -8.27 4.72 40.28
C ARG A 157 -7.75 4.05 39.03
N THR A 158 -6.57 3.42 39.11
CA THR A 158 -6.05 2.58 38.05
C THR A 158 -6.59 1.16 38.21
N LEU A 159 -7.31 0.69 37.19
CA LEU A 159 -7.76 -0.68 37.09
C LEU A 159 -6.77 -1.43 36.20
N ARG A 160 -6.15 -2.49 36.71
CA ARG A 160 -5.27 -3.37 35.98
C ARG A 160 -6.06 -4.59 35.52
N ILE A 161 -6.02 -4.85 34.20
CA ILE A 161 -6.69 -5.98 33.55
C ILE A 161 -5.62 -6.88 32.94
N ASP A 162 -5.65 -8.17 33.26
CA ASP A 162 -4.80 -9.16 32.62
C ASP A 162 -5.35 -9.49 31.22
N LEU A 163 -4.46 -9.51 30.23
CA LEU A 163 -4.79 -9.85 28.83
C LEU A 163 -4.31 -11.26 28.51
N PRO A 164 -5.01 -12.00 27.65
CA PRO A 164 -4.47 -13.25 27.13
C PRO A 164 -3.21 -12.96 26.29
N PRO A 165 -2.21 -13.86 26.28
CA PRO A 165 -1.07 -13.74 25.37
C PRO A 165 -1.53 -13.67 23.92
N PHE A 166 -1.13 -12.63 23.20
CA PHE A 166 -1.49 -12.37 21.80
C PHE A 166 -0.27 -11.95 21.00
N THR A 167 -0.39 -11.97 19.68
CA THR A 167 0.63 -11.44 18.77
C THR A 167 0.17 -10.13 18.16
N LEU A 168 0.92 -9.05 18.36
CA LEU A 168 0.72 -7.81 17.62
C LEU A 168 1.50 -7.87 16.32
N VAL A 169 0.84 -7.62 15.20
CA VAL A 169 1.48 -7.36 13.91
C VAL A 169 1.22 -5.90 13.54
N GLY A 170 2.24 -5.06 13.68
CA GLY A 170 2.18 -3.65 13.26
C GLY A 170 2.65 -3.49 11.82
N ALA A 171 1.91 -2.74 11.01
CA ALA A 171 2.34 -2.36 9.66
C ALA A 171 2.55 -0.85 9.54
N THR A 172 3.58 -0.43 8.81
CA THR A 172 3.88 0.98 8.57
C THR A 172 4.49 1.22 7.21
N THR A 173 4.13 2.33 6.60
CA THR A 173 4.82 2.87 5.41
C THR A 173 5.97 3.82 5.80
N LYS A 174 6.00 4.31 7.02
CA LYS A 174 6.92 5.34 7.53
C LYS A 174 7.58 4.88 8.84
N SER A 175 8.48 3.90 8.77
CA SER A 175 9.14 3.32 9.96
C SER A 175 9.91 4.35 10.82
N GLY A 176 10.41 5.41 10.20
CA GLY A 176 11.08 6.50 10.92
C GLY A 176 10.17 7.37 11.79
N LEU A 177 8.84 7.27 11.64
CA LEU A 177 7.87 7.99 12.48
C LEU A 177 7.43 7.19 13.72
N LEU A 178 7.80 5.91 13.82
CA LEU A 178 7.55 5.12 15.03
C LEU A 178 8.43 5.60 16.17
N SER A 179 7.84 5.71 17.35
CA SER A 179 8.60 5.98 18.57
C SER A 179 9.62 4.84 18.83
N ALA A 180 10.79 5.18 19.35
CA ALA A 180 11.79 4.17 19.68
C ALA A 180 11.25 3.15 20.71
N PRO A 181 10.53 3.55 21.78
CA PRO A 181 9.95 2.61 22.73
C PRO A 181 8.99 1.59 22.11
N LEU A 182 8.15 2.03 21.15
CA LEU A 182 7.24 1.10 20.46
C LEU A 182 8.01 0.14 19.55
N ARG A 183 8.98 0.66 18.80
CA ARG A 183 9.75 -0.16 17.86
C ARG A 183 10.56 -1.25 18.56
N ASP A 184 11.17 -0.93 19.71
CA ASP A 184 12.04 -1.85 20.46
C ASP A 184 11.25 -3.03 21.09
N ARG A 185 9.92 -2.94 21.16
CA ARG A 185 9.05 -4.00 21.65
C ARG A 185 8.65 -5.04 20.60
N PHE A 186 9.03 -4.80 19.35
CA PHE A 186 8.83 -5.80 18.29
C PHE A 186 10.04 -6.73 18.24
N GLY A 187 9.84 -7.99 18.63
CA GLY A 187 10.88 -9.03 18.57
C GLY A 187 11.26 -9.43 17.14
N ILE A 188 10.33 -9.25 16.19
CA ILE A 188 10.51 -9.60 14.78
C ILE A 188 10.27 -8.38 13.91
N SER A 189 11.25 -8.05 13.07
CA SER A 189 11.10 -6.96 12.08
C SER A 189 11.24 -7.48 10.66
N GLY A 190 10.33 -7.07 9.78
CA GLY A 190 10.31 -7.36 8.36
C GLY A 190 10.24 -6.09 7.52
N VAL A 191 11.16 -5.95 6.57
CA VAL A 191 11.14 -4.88 5.58
C VAL A 191 10.68 -5.48 4.26
N PHE A 192 9.62 -4.91 3.70
CA PHE A 192 9.10 -5.28 2.39
C PHE A 192 9.80 -4.48 1.31
N GLU A 193 10.31 -5.19 0.32
CA GLU A 193 10.96 -4.62 -0.85
C GLU A 193 10.02 -4.67 -2.06
N TYR A 194 10.27 -3.80 -3.04
CA TYR A 194 9.56 -3.87 -4.32
C TYR A 194 9.82 -5.20 -5.00
N TYR A 195 8.80 -5.70 -5.65
CA TYR A 195 8.88 -6.93 -6.44
C TYR A 195 9.59 -6.68 -7.76
N ASN A 196 10.36 -7.64 -8.21
CA ASN A 196 10.88 -7.64 -9.59
C ASN A 196 9.79 -8.09 -10.57
N ASN A 197 10.04 -7.91 -11.87
CA ASN A 197 9.07 -8.21 -12.93
C ASN A 197 8.71 -9.71 -12.98
N GLU A 198 9.66 -10.59 -12.68
CA GLU A 198 9.43 -12.04 -12.67
C GLU A 198 8.52 -12.46 -11.52
N GLU A 199 8.74 -11.94 -10.32
CA GLU A 199 7.86 -12.16 -9.17
C GLU A 199 6.45 -11.63 -9.43
N LEU A 200 6.32 -10.43 -10.02
CA LEU A 200 5.01 -9.87 -10.39
C LEU A 200 4.33 -10.66 -11.50
N SER A 201 5.08 -11.17 -12.48
CA SER A 201 4.54 -12.07 -13.51
C SER A 201 3.93 -13.33 -12.87
N GLN A 202 4.61 -13.92 -11.88
CA GLN A 202 4.08 -15.06 -11.13
C GLN A 202 2.80 -14.70 -10.36
N VAL A 203 2.76 -13.54 -9.69
CA VAL A 203 1.56 -13.01 -9.02
C VAL A 203 0.41 -12.85 -10.01
N LEU A 204 0.66 -12.25 -11.17
CA LEU A 204 -0.33 -12.02 -12.23
C LEU A 204 -0.89 -13.32 -12.78
N ARG A 205 -0.04 -14.29 -13.07
CA ARG A 205 -0.45 -15.61 -13.59
C ARG A 205 -1.29 -16.38 -12.57
N ARG A 206 -0.89 -16.36 -11.29
CA ARG A 206 -1.72 -16.92 -10.20
C ARG A 206 -3.08 -16.22 -10.14
N SER A 207 -3.11 -14.90 -10.19
CA SER A 207 -4.34 -14.12 -10.16
C SER A 207 -5.23 -14.37 -11.38
N ALA A 208 -4.65 -14.48 -12.56
CA ALA A 208 -5.36 -14.81 -13.80
C ALA A 208 -6.04 -16.19 -13.71
N THR A 209 -5.35 -17.20 -13.16
CA THR A 209 -5.92 -18.53 -12.91
C THR A 209 -7.15 -18.46 -11.98
N ILE A 210 -7.08 -17.71 -10.89
CA ILE A 210 -8.20 -17.51 -9.96
C ILE A 210 -9.37 -16.79 -10.65
N LEU A 211 -9.07 -15.83 -11.51
CA LEU A 211 -10.06 -15.09 -12.30
C LEU A 211 -10.57 -15.84 -13.52
N LYS A 212 -10.08 -17.09 -13.74
CA LYS A 212 -10.44 -17.95 -14.88
C LYS A 212 -10.12 -17.30 -16.24
N MET A 213 -8.94 -16.69 -16.35
CA MET A 213 -8.45 -16.01 -17.53
C MET A 213 -7.19 -16.70 -18.07
N GLU A 214 -7.05 -16.73 -19.38
CA GLU A 214 -5.81 -17.14 -20.03
C GLU A 214 -4.88 -15.93 -20.16
N LEU A 215 -3.70 -16.01 -19.55
CA LEU A 215 -2.68 -14.97 -19.59
C LEU A 215 -1.35 -15.57 -20.03
N ASP A 216 -0.85 -15.12 -21.19
CA ASP A 216 0.44 -15.54 -21.68
C ASP A 216 1.58 -15.01 -20.80
N TYR A 217 2.71 -15.72 -20.84
CA TYR A 217 3.88 -15.34 -20.05
C TYR A 217 4.41 -13.95 -20.45
N ASP A 218 4.57 -13.67 -21.74
CA ASP A 218 5.06 -12.38 -22.21
C ASP A 218 4.08 -11.23 -21.87
N ALA A 219 2.78 -11.48 -21.95
CA ALA A 219 1.77 -10.53 -21.51
C ALA A 219 1.86 -10.27 -19.98
N SER A 220 2.14 -11.31 -19.20
CA SER A 220 2.31 -11.15 -17.75
C SER A 220 3.55 -10.35 -17.39
N LEU A 221 4.65 -10.49 -18.14
CA LEU A 221 5.84 -9.65 -17.97
C LEU A 221 5.61 -8.20 -18.38
N GLU A 222 4.84 -7.97 -19.45
CA GLU A 222 4.47 -6.63 -19.89
C GLU A 222 3.62 -5.90 -18.83
N LEU A 223 2.61 -6.57 -18.27
CA LEU A 223 1.82 -6.05 -17.15
C LEU A 223 2.68 -5.81 -15.90
N ALA A 224 3.59 -6.73 -15.59
CA ALA A 224 4.50 -6.64 -14.46
C ALA A 224 5.41 -5.41 -14.56
N SER A 225 5.98 -5.16 -15.75
CA SER A 225 6.88 -4.02 -15.99
C SER A 225 6.22 -2.66 -15.72
N ARG A 226 4.90 -2.56 -15.98
CA ARG A 226 4.12 -1.34 -15.76
C ARG A 226 3.47 -1.26 -14.36
N SER A 227 3.69 -2.27 -13.51
CA SER A 227 3.04 -2.40 -12.18
C SER A 227 3.78 -1.70 -11.04
N ARG A 228 4.78 -0.88 -11.32
CA ARG A 228 5.57 -0.11 -10.31
C ARG A 228 6.13 -0.97 -9.18
N GLY A 229 6.45 -2.23 -9.42
CA GLY A 229 6.99 -3.14 -8.40
C GLY A 229 5.99 -3.55 -7.31
N THR A 230 4.67 -3.36 -7.49
CA THR A 230 3.68 -3.64 -6.44
C THR A 230 2.59 -4.61 -6.88
N PRO A 231 2.31 -5.69 -6.10
CA PRO A 231 1.24 -6.64 -6.38
C PRO A 231 -0.16 -6.01 -6.46
N ARG A 232 -0.43 -4.94 -5.70
CA ARG A 232 -1.71 -4.24 -5.73
C ARG A 232 -1.97 -3.63 -7.10
N ILE A 233 -1.00 -2.88 -7.64
CA ILE A 233 -1.11 -2.27 -8.97
C ILE A 233 -1.17 -3.35 -10.04
N ALA A 234 -0.34 -4.39 -9.94
CA ALA A 234 -0.35 -5.52 -10.88
C ALA A 234 -1.75 -6.15 -11.00
N ASN A 235 -2.37 -6.49 -9.88
CA ASN A 235 -3.71 -7.07 -9.87
C ASN A 235 -4.80 -6.10 -10.36
N ARG A 236 -4.63 -4.80 -10.13
CA ARG A 236 -5.54 -3.78 -10.65
C ARG A 236 -5.42 -3.66 -12.16
N LEU A 237 -4.20 -3.58 -12.70
CA LEU A 237 -3.95 -3.57 -14.13
C LEU A 237 -4.52 -4.82 -14.80
N LEU A 238 -4.29 -6.02 -14.22
CA LEU A 238 -4.84 -7.26 -14.74
C LEU A 238 -6.37 -7.21 -14.88
N ARG A 239 -7.07 -6.71 -13.86
CA ARG A 239 -8.53 -6.57 -13.91
C ARG A 239 -8.98 -5.59 -14.99
N ARG A 240 -8.32 -4.44 -15.11
CA ARG A 240 -8.65 -3.45 -16.14
C ARG A 240 -8.35 -3.94 -17.56
N VAL A 241 -7.21 -4.59 -17.74
CA VAL A 241 -6.90 -5.23 -19.04
C VAL A 241 -7.94 -6.30 -19.37
N ARG A 242 -8.34 -7.13 -18.40
CA ARG A 242 -9.45 -8.07 -18.59
C ARG A 242 -10.70 -7.38 -19.10
N ASP A 243 -11.10 -6.28 -18.46
CA ASP A 243 -12.34 -5.59 -18.84
C ASP A 243 -12.28 -5.10 -20.29
N VAL A 244 -11.13 -4.55 -20.74
CA VAL A 244 -10.90 -4.13 -22.13
C VAL A 244 -10.99 -5.32 -23.09
N ILE A 245 -10.26 -6.41 -22.79
CA ILE A 245 -10.19 -7.62 -23.61
C ILE A 245 -11.57 -8.28 -23.73
N GLN A 246 -12.34 -8.30 -22.67
CA GLN A 246 -13.70 -8.87 -22.66
C GLN A 246 -14.64 -8.06 -23.55
N VAL A 247 -14.55 -6.73 -23.56
CA VAL A 247 -15.34 -5.86 -24.43
C VAL A 247 -14.95 -6.06 -25.90
N GLU A 248 -13.69 -6.37 -26.18
CA GLU A 248 -13.21 -6.74 -27.54
C GLU A 248 -13.62 -8.16 -27.96
N GLY A 249 -14.30 -8.92 -27.12
CA GLY A 249 -14.76 -10.28 -27.42
C GLY A 249 -13.66 -11.33 -27.42
N LYS A 250 -12.50 -11.03 -26.81
CA LYS A 250 -11.37 -11.95 -26.68
C LYS A 250 -11.41 -12.69 -25.32
N SER A 251 -10.90 -13.91 -25.26
CA SER A 251 -10.84 -14.74 -24.04
C SER A 251 -9.43 -14.87 -23.46
N LYS A 252 -8.41 -14.52 -24.26
CA LYS A 252 -7.00 -14.68 -23.93
C LYS A 252 -6.28 -13.34 -23.96
N ILE A 253 -5.39 -13.13 -23.02
CA ILE A 253 -4.49 -11.97 -22.96
C ILE A 253 -3.12 -12.41 -23.46
N ASP A 254 -2.82 -12.08 -24.70
CA ASP A 254 -1.49 -12.18 -25.29
C ASP A 254 -0.73 -10.85 -25.19
N PHE A 255 0.54 -10.83 -25.57
CA PHE A 255 1.39 -9.64 -25.47
C PHE A 255 0.80 -8.42 -26.19
N LEU A 256 0.32 -8.60 -27.43
CA LEU A 256 -0.19 -7.49 -28.25
C LEU A 256 -1.50 -6.93 -27.68
N SER A 257 -2.38 -7.80 -27.22
CA SER A 257 -3.64 -7.37 -26.62
C SER A 257 -3.43 -6.70 -25.25
N ALA A 258 -2.46 -7.19 -24.45
CA ALA A 258 -2.08 -6.53 -23.20
C ALA A 258 -1.54 -5.12 -23.47
N GLN A 259 -0.66 -4.96 -24.45
CA GLN A 259 -0.08 -3.67 -24.82
C GLN A 259 -1.18 -2.69 -25.31
N SER A 260 -2.04 -3.13 -26.22
CA SER A 260 -3.17 -2.32 -26.70
C SER A 260 -4.12 -1.89 -25.59
N ALA A 261 -4.42 -2.81 -24.66
CA ALA A 261 -5.27 -2.48 -23.51
C ALA A 261 -4.58 -1.47 -22.57
N LEU A 262 -3.29 -1.61 -22.28
CA LEU A 262 -2.53 -0.66 -21.47
C LEU A 262 -2.46 0.73 -22.10
N ASP A 263 -2.33 0.81 -23.42
CA ASP A 263 -2.39 2.08 -24.16
C ASP A 263 -3.76 2.73 -24.06
N THR A 264 -4.84 1.93 -24.14
CA THR A 264 -6.22 2.40 -23.92
C THR A 264 -6.41 2.94 -22.49
N LEU A 265 -5.73 2.32 -21.51
CA LEU A 265 -5.75 2.74 -20.10
C LEU A 265 -4.79 3.90 -19.82
N LEU A 266 -4.09 4.42 -20.82
CA LEU A 266 -3.12 5.52 -20.74
C LEU A 266 -1.95 5.24 -19.79
N VAL A 267 -1.55 3.97 -19.64
CA VAL A 267 -0.38 3.54 -18.87
C VAL A 267 0.77 3.31 -19.85
N ASN A 268 1.80 4.16 -19.80
CA ASN A 268 2.92 4.06 -20.73
C ASN A 268 3.88 2.90 -20.41
N GLU A 269 4.90 2.68 -21.24
CA GLU A 269 5.90 1.62 -21.09
C GLU A 269 6.66 1.64 -19.74
N ARG A 270 6.72 2.79 -19.09
CA ARG A 270 7.32 3.00 -17.76
C ARG A 270 6.32 2.91 -16.61
N GLY A 271 5.07 2.53 -16.86
CA GLY A 271 4.04 2.55 -15.82
C GLY A 271 3.67 3.95 -15.35
N LEU A 272 3.86 4.98 -16.20
CA LEU A 272 3.46 6.36 -15.88
C LEU A 272 2.07 6.64 -16.43
N GLU A 273 1.28 7.33 -15.62
CA GLU A 273 -0.05 7.86 -15.97
C GLU A 273 0.04 9.33 -16.42
N PRO A 274 -1.02 9.88 -17.02
CA PRO A 274 -1.06 11.27 -17.46
C PRO A 274 -0.68 12.30 -16.38
N LEU A 275 -0.98 12.02 -15.11
CA LEU A 275 -0.64 12.88 -13.98
C LEU A 275 0.88 12.94 -13.76
N ASP A 276 1.57 11.79 -13.78
CA ASP A 276 3.03 11.74 -13.66
C ASP A 276 3.70 12.51 -14.79
N LEU A 277 3.18 12.35 -16.01
CA LEU A 277 3.69 13.06 -17.18
C LEU A 277 3.49 14.58 -17.09
N LYS A 278 2.37 15.05 -16.48
CA LYS A 278 2.16 16.48 -16.21
C LYS A 278 3.16 17.01 -15.20
N ILE A 279 3.44 16.27 -14.12
CA ILE A 279 4.45 16.64 -13.12
C ILE A 279 5.83 16.78 -13.79
N LEU A 280 6.24 15.75 -14.53
CA LEU A 280 7.52 15.78 -15.24
C LEU A 280 7.58 16.93 -16.26
N LYS A 281 6.46 17.27 -16.88
CA LYS A 281 6.36 18.41 -17.80
C LYS A 281 6.64 19.73 -17.10
N ILE A 282 5.98 19.99 -15.97
CA ILE A 282 6.17 21.23 -15.21
C ILE A 282 7.62 21.37 -14.78
N LEU A 283 8.19 20.30 -14.21
CA LEU A 283 9.57 20.32 -13.74
C LEU A 283 10.61 20.49 -14.85
N ASN A 284 10.34 19.98 -16.05
CA ASN A 284 11.24 20.10 -17.19
C ASN A 284 11.13 21.48 -17.88
N ASP A 285 9.97 22.12 -17.83
CA ASP A 285 9.72 23.39 -18.50
C ASP A 285 10.24 24.58 -17.65
N THR A 286 10.84 24.33 -16.47
CA THR A 286 11.51 25.34 -15.65
C THR A 286 12.90 25.67 -16.19
N GLU A 287 13.28 26.96 -16.17
CA GLU A 287 14.62 27.39 -16.55
C GLU A 287 15.69 26.76 -15.67
N ASP A 288 16.75 26.25 -16.27
CA ASP A 288 17.90 25.62 -15.58
C ASP A 288 17.54 24.49 -14.62
N PHE A 289 16.40 23.80 -14.86
CA PHE A 289 15.89 22.75 -13.97
C PHE A 289 15.81 23.19 -12.50
N ARG A 290 15.37 24.41 -12.23
CA ARG A 290 15.21 24.92 -10.86
C ARG A 290 14.18 24.10 -10.08
N PRO A 291 14.38 23.90 -8.77
CA PRO A 291 13.39 23.25 -7.94
C PRO A 291 12.05 24.00 -7.93
N VAL A 292 10.95 23.24 -8.00
CA VAL A 292 9.57 23.76 -7.92
C VAL A 292 8.92 23.30 -6.63
N GLY A 293 8.30 24.20 -5.89
CA GLY A 293 7.57 23.87 -4.67
C GLY A 293 6.38 22.93 -4.93
N LEU A 294 6.06 22.06 -3.95
CA LEU A 294 4.95 21.11 -4.06
C LEU A 294 3.62 21.82 -4.33
N SER A 295 3.33 22.91 -3.60
CA SER A 295 2.12 23.72 -3.78
C SER A 295 2.01 24.31 -5.17
N THR A 296 3.11 24.76 -5.75
CA THR A 296 3.14 25.29 -7.13
C THR A 296 2.80 24.20 -8.14
N ILE A 297 3.34 22.98 -7.97
CA ILE A 297 3.01 21.83 -8.83
C ILE A 297 1.53 21.48 -8.68
N ALA A 298 1.03 21.38 -7.45
CA ALA A 298 -0.34 21.05 -7.12
C ALA A 298 -1.34 22.01 -7.77
N ILE A 299 -1.13 23.31 -7.60
CA ILE A 299 -1.96 24.36 -8.22
C ILE A 299 -1.91 24.29 -9.75
N SER A 300 -0.73 24.08 -10.32
CA SER A 300 -0.55 24.05 -11.79
C SER A 300 -1.25 22.86 -12.46
N ILE A 301 -1.43 21.75 -11.73
CA ILE A 301 -2.06 20.51 -12.24
C ILE A 301 -3.54 20.48 -11.87
N GLY A 302 -3.93 21.18 -10.81
CA GLY A 302 -5.28 21.12 -10.22
C GLY A 302 -5.49 19.90 -9.34
N GLU A 303 -4.43 19.46 -8.61
CA GLU A 303 -4.42 18.30 -7.69
C GLU A 303 -4.02 18.71 -6.28
N ASP A 304 -4.29 17.83 -5.31
CA ASP A 304 -3.90 18.04 -3.92
C ASP A 304 -2.41 17.72 -3.72
N GLU A 305 -1.75 18.46 -2.82
CA GLU A 305 -0.33 18.27 -2.48
C GLU A 305 -0.06 16.84 -1.96
N GLU A 306 -0.95 16.31 -1.13
CA GLU A 306 -0.83 14.97 -0.55
C GLU A 306 -0.86 13.89 -1.64
N THR A 307 -1.75 14.05 -2.62
CA THR A 307 -1.84 13.18 -3.80
C THR A 307 -0.53 13.14 -4.58
N ILE A 308 0.08 14.29 -4.84
CA ILE A 308 1.36 14.33 -5.56
C ILE A 308 2.47 13.69 -4.71
N ALA A 309 2.54 14.03 -3.42
CA ALA A 309 3.62 13.61 -2.52
C ALA A 309 3.58 12.11 -2.17
N GLU A 310 2.39 11.52 -2.10
CA GLU A 310 2.22 10.13 -1.63
C GLU A 310 1.98 9.13 -2.77
N VAL A 311 1.47 9.59 -3.92
CA VAL A 311 1.12 8.70 -5.04
C VAL A 311 2.12 8.81 -6.19
N CYS A 312 2.45 10.03 -6.63
CA CYS A 312 3.26 10.23 -7.83
C CYS A 312 4.76 10.27 -7.51
N GLU A 313 5.16 11.08 -6.53
CA GLU A 313 6.58 11.29 -6.22
C GLU A 313 7.35 10.01 -5.88
N PRO A 314 6.85 9.08 -5.04
CA PRO A 314 7.64 7.92 -4.64
C PRO A 314 8.12 7.10 -5.84
N TYR A 315 7.26 6.92 -6.83
CA TYR A 315 7.62 6.18 -8.03
C TYR A 315 8.54 6.97 -8.97
N LEU A 316 8.28 8.27 -9.14
CA LEU A 316 9.17 9.13 -9.95
C LEU A 316 10.58 9.24 -9.35
N ILE A 317 10.69 9.24 -8.02
CA ILE A 317 11.98 9.18 -7.31
C ILE A 317 12.64 7.80 -7.48
N GLN A 318 11.88 6.71 -7.38
CA GLN A 318 12.36 5.35 -7.59
C GLN A 318 12.93 5.15 -9.00
N LEU A 319 12.29 5.74 -10.01
CA LEU A 319 12.80 5.76 -11.37
C LEU A 319 14.01 6.69 -11.56
N GLY A 320 14.37 7.48 -10.55
CA GLY A 320 15.41 8.48 -10.65
C GLY A 320 15.06 9.65 -11.56
N PHE A 321 13.77 9.93 -11.80
CA PHE A 321 13.31 11.02 -12.69
C PHE A 321 13.23 12.35 -11.99
N ILE A 322 12.94 12.34 -10.70
CA ILE A 322 12.91 13.53 -9.84
C ILE A 322 13.71 13.32 -8.56
N GLU A 323 14.13 14.41 -7.95
CA GLU A 323 14.74 14.46 -6.63
C GLU A 323 14.05 15.49 -5.72
N ARG A 324 14.00 15.20 -4.43
CA ARG A 324 13.54 16.17 -3.41
C ARG A 324 14.72 17.01 -2.95
N THR A 325 14.53 18.32 -2.94
CA THR A 325 15.48 19.29 -2.40
C THR A 325 14.81 20.13 -1.31
N PRO A 326 15.56 20.84 -0.45
CA PRO A 326 14.97 21.75 0.53
C PRO A 326 14.12 22.88 -0.10
N GLN A 327 14.36 23.20 -1.37
CA GLN A 327 13.65 24.25 -2.11
C GLN A 327 12.45 23.71 -2.92
N GLY A 328 12.29 22.40 -3.03
CA GLY A 328 11.21 21.78 -3.80
C GLY A 328 11.62 20.51 -4.53
N ARG A 329 10.94 20.23 -5.64
CA ARG A 329 11.16 19.07 -6.51
C ARG A 329 11.90 19.51 -7.77
N LYS A 330 12.86 18.71 -8.17
CA LYS A 330 13.71 18.98 -9.32
C LYS A 330 13.74 17.76 -10.25
N ILE A 331 13.64 17.98 -11.56
CA ILE A 331 13.82 16.91 -12.54
C ILE A 331 15.31 16.57 -12.67
N THR A 332 15.61 15.29 -12.85
CA THR A 332 16.96 14.82 -13.14
C THR A 332 17.25 14.82 -14.63
N LEU A 333 18.50 14.64 -15.01
CA LEU A 333 18.89 14.45 -16.42
C LEU A 333 18.22 13.20 -17.03
N GLN A 334 17.99 12.16 -16.24
CA GLN A 334 17.30 10.94 -16.66
C GLN A 334 15.83 11.23 -16.96
N GLY A 335 15.12 11.92 -16.04
CA GLY A 335 13.70 12.28 -16.23
C GLY A 335 13.49 13.20 -17.43
N SER A 336 14.40 14.13 -17.67
CA SER A 336 14.32 15.03 -18.84
C SER A 336 14.53 14.30 -20.18
N LYS A 337 15.42 13.31 -20.23
CA LYS A 337 15.68 12.53 -21.45
C LYS A 337 14.54 11.57 -21.78
N ASP A 338 13.96 10.89 -20.80
CA ASP A 338 12.87 9.94 -20.98
C ASP A 338 11.64 10.61 -21.61
N ARG A 339 11.32 11.82 -21.21
CA ARG A 339 10.24 12.60 -21.80
C ARG A 339 10.45 12.92 -23.29
N LYS A 340 11.67 13.14 -23.74
CA LYS A 340 11.96 13.39 -25.16
C LYS A 340 11.67 12.14 -26.00
N SER A 341 11.99 10.94 -25.50
CA SER A 341 11.68 9.68 -26.16
C SER A 341 10.17 9.39 -26.24
N THR A 342 9.42 9.70 -25.19
CA THR A 342 7.95 9.54 -25.13
C THR A 342 7.22 10.46 -26.12
N ARG A 343 7.72 11.68 -26.37
CA ARG A 343 7.16 12.59 -27.39
C ARG A 343 7.36 12.09 -28.82
N LEU A 344 8.48 11.44 -29.11
CA LEU A 344 8.77 10.89 -30.44
C LEU A 344 7.81 9.74 -30.79
N ASN A 345 7.49 8.87 -29.82
CA ASN A 345 6.57 7.75 -30.02
C ASN A 345 5.11 8.20 -30.21
N SER A 346 4.66 9.23 -29.50
CA SER A 346 3.29 9.78 -29.66
C SER A 346 3.08 10.47 -31.02
N SER A 347 4.12 11.00 -31.66
CA SER A 347 4.02 11.60 -32.99
C SER A 347 3.98 10.57 -34.12
N HIS A 348 4.51 9.35 -33.92
CA HIS A 348 4.45 8.26 -34.89
C HIS A 348 3.08 7.53 -34.91
N SER A 349 2.36 7.49 -33.78
CA SER A 349 1.03 6.86 -33.71
C SER A 349 -0.07 7.69 -34.38
N SER A 350 0.12 8.99 -34.59
CA SER A 350 -0.84 9.88 -35.25
C SER A 350 -0.79 9.90 -36.79
N VAL A 351 0.27 9.32 -37.39
CA VAL A 351 0.48 9.32 -38.86
C VAL A 351 -0.10 8.05 -39.53
N SER A 352 -0.50 7.03 -38.78
CA SER A 352 -1.02 5.77 -39.32
C SER A 352 -2.57 5.71 -39.42
N ARG A 353 -3.27 6.85 -39.39
CA ARG A 353 -4.72 6.91 -39.63
C ARG A 353 -5.02 7.92 -40.71
N MET A 354 -4.84 7.53 -41.97
CA MET A 354 -5.56 8.04 -43.15
C MET A 354 -5.66 6.95 -44.22
N PRO A 355 -6.67 7.00 -45.06
CA PRO A 355 -7.68 5.96 -45.29
C PRO A 355 -7.20 4.82 -46.14
#